data_5bb40903038d4f018f6253c42103ffea
#
_entry.id   5bb40903038d4f018f6253c42103ffea
#
_cell.length_a   1.000
_cell.length_b   1.000
_cell.length_c   1.000
_cell.angle_alpha   90.00
_cell.angle_beta   90.00
_cell.angle_gamma   90.00
#
_symmetry.space_group_name_H-M   'P 1'
#
loop_
_entity.id
_entity.type
_entity.pdbx_description
1 polymer ?
#
loop_
_entity_poly.entity_id
_entity_poly.type
_entity_poly.pdbx_seq_one_letter_code
_entity_poly.pdbx_strand_id
1 'polypeptide(L)' 'MKIIGVIPARYKSSRFPGKPLADICGKPMIWWVYQQCKKVEDFDAVYVATDDQTIFDTCKKLNIEVVMTS' A
#
# COMPACT_ATOMS: atom_id res chain seq x y z
N MET A 1 21.79 10.23 -1.27
CA MET A 1 20.64 10.51 -0.41
C MET A 1 19.58 9.44 -0.61
N LYS A 2 19.09 8.85 0.47
CA LYS A 2 18.03 7.85 0.35
C LYS A 2 16.67 8.51 0.24
N ILE A 3 15.89 8.07 -0.75
CA ILE A 3 14.52 8.51 -0.92
C ILE A 3 13.60 7.33 -0.65
N ILE A 4 12.71 7.49 0.31
CA ILE A 4 11.77 6.42 0.68
C ILE A 4 10.37 6.87 0.30
N GLY A 5 9.70 6.04 -0.52
CA GLY A 5 8.31 6.28 -0.88
C GLY A 5 7.38 5.65 0.14
N VAL A 6 6.41 6.43 0.63
CA VAL A 6 5.42 5.94 1.58
C VAL A 6 4.05 6.06 0.94
N ILE A 7 3.31 4.96 0.93
CA ILE A 7 1.96 4.92 0.37
C ILE A 7 0.97 4.85 1.53
N PRO A 8 0.28 5.95 1.84
CA PRO A 8 -0.72 5.89 2.91
C PRO A 8 -1.94 5.10 2.44
N ALA A 9 -2.39 4.18 3.26
CA ALA A 9 -3.53 3.33 2.95
C ALA A 9 -4.43 3.21 4.17
N ARG A 10 -5.33 4.17 4.33
CA ARG A 10 -6.24 4.21 5.47
C ARG A 10 -7.62 3.73 5.04
N TYR A 11 -8.16 2.80 5.81
CA TYR A 11 -9.45 2.21 5.48
C TYR A 11 -10.58 3.24 5.47
N LYS A 12 -10.59 4.15 6.45
CA LYS A 12 -11.70 5.09 6.64
C LYS A 12 -11.46 6.49 6.08
N SER A 13 -10.34 6.74 5.44
CA SER A 13 -10.01 8.09 4.98
C SER A 13 -10.58 8.44 3.61
N SER A 14 -11.21 7.48 2.94
CA SER A 14 -11.74 7.63 1.60
C SER A 14 -13.27 7.69 1.62
N ARG A 15 -13.86 8.26 0.57
CA ARG A 15 -15.31 8.20 0.37
C ARG A 15 -15.81 6.76 0.24
N PHE A 16 -14.91 5.86 -0.14
CA PHE A 16 -15.22 4.45 -0.30
C PHE A 16 -14.35 3.66 0.67
N PRO A 17 -14.86 3.38 1.88
CA PRO A 17 -14.10 2.58 2.84
C PRO A 17 -13.66 1.26 2.22
N GLY A 18 -12.42 0.88 2.48
CA GLY A 18 -11.87 -0.33 1.91
C GLY A 18 -11.37 -0.21 0.48
N LYS A 19 -11.35 1.00 -0.08
CA LYS A 19 -10.89 1.21 -1.46
C LYS A 19 -9.51 0.63 -1.75
N PRO A 20 -8.52 0.72 -0.85
CA PRO A 20 -7.23 0.09 -1.12
C PRO A 20 -7.30 -1.42 -1.32
N LEU A 21 -8.37 -2.05 -0.83
CA LEU A 21 -8.58 -3.49 -0.97
C LEU A 21 -9.50 -3.84 -2.14
N ALA A 22 -9.99 -2.86 -2.89
CA ALA A 22 -10.84 -3.12 -4.04
C ALA A 22 -10.11 -3.95 -5.09
N ASP A 23 -10.72 -5.04 -5.53
CA ASP A 23 -10.10 -5.94 -6.48
C ASP A 23 -10.11 -5.34 -7.88
N ILE A 24 -8.94 -5.29 -8.49
CA ILE A 24 -8.77 -4.80 -9.86
C ILE A 24 -7.94 -5.84 -10.60
N CYS A 25 -8.56 -6.49 -11.58
CA CYS A 25 -7.88 -7.49 -12.40
C CYS A 25 -7.16 -8.57 -11.57
N GLY A 26 -7.82 -9.02 -10.50
CA GLY A 26 -7.31 -10.11 -9.67
C GLY A 26 -6.40 -9.69 -8.53
N LYS A 27 -6.10 -8.39 -8.38
CA LYS A 27 -5.26 -7.89 -7.30
C LYS A 27 -5.90 -6.65 -6.68
N PRO A 28 -5.72 -6.42 -5.36
CA PRO A 28 -6.28 -5.23 -4.75
C PRO A 28 -5.60 -3.96 -5.26
N MET A 29 -6.32 -2.85 -5.20
CA MET A 29 -5.82 -1.58 -5.69
C MET A 29 -4.46 -1.20 -5.10
N ILE A 30 -4.25 -1.49 -3.80
CA ILE A 30 -2.99 -1.15 -3.15
C ILE A 30 -1.79 -1.87 -3.81
N TRP A 31 -2.01 -3.08 -4.32
CA TRP A 31 -0.96 -3.81 -5.01
C TRP A 31 -0.51 -3.07 -6.27
N TRP A 32 -1.47 -2.55 -7.04
CA TRP A 32 -1.16 -1.81 -8.26
C TRP A 32 -0.41 -0.51 -7.96
N VAL A 33 -0.84 0.20 -6.93
CA VAL A 33 -0.17 1.43 -6.51
C VAL A 33 1.26 1.14 -6.08
N TYR A 34 1.45 0.09 -5.29
CA TYR A 34 2.77 -0.31 -4.81
C TYR A 34 3.69 -0.65 -5.98
N GLN A 35 3.20 -1.41 -6.96
CA GLN A 35 4.02 -1.78 -8.11
C GLN A 35 4.42 -0.56 -8.93
N GLN A 36 3.53 0.40 -9.09
CA GLN A 36 3.85 1.63 -9.80
C GLN A 36 4.95 2.41 -9.09
N CYS A 37 4.86 2.51 -7.78
CA CYS A 37 5.88 3.22 -7.00
C CYS A 37 7.23 2.52 -7.08
N LYS A 38 7.24 1.19 -7.10
CA LYS A 38 8.50 0.44 -7.19
C LYS A 38 9.18 0.58 -8.54
N LYS A 39 8.46 0.99 -9.57
CA LYS A 39 9.04 1.24 -10.89
C LYS A 39 9.80 2.56 -10.94
N VAL A 40 9.60 3.44 -9.97
CA VAL A 40 10.30 4.72 -9.91
C VAL A 40 11.71 4.48 -9.41
N GLU A 41 12.70 4.72 -10.23
CA GLU A 41 14.09 4.45 -9.89
C GLU A 41 14.64 5.37 -8.80
N ASP A 42 13.98 6.52 -8.60
CA ASP A 42 14.42 7.49 -7.59
C ASP A 42 14.18 7.01 -6.16
N PHE A 43 13.31 6.00 -5.96
CA PHE A 43 13.03 5.50 -4.63
C PHE A 43 13.99 4.37 -4.26
N ASP A 44 14.68 4.53 -3.14
CA ASP A 44 15.53 3.46 -2.59
C ASP A 44 14.71 2.37 -1.94
N ALA A 45 13.55 2.74 -1.39
CA ALA A 45 12.61 1.81 -0.79
C ALA A 45 11.20 2.37 -0.90
N VAL A 46 10.22 1.48 -0.93
CA VAL A 46 8.80 1.85 -0.96
C VAL A 46 8.07 0.95 0.02
N TYR A 47 7.21 1.53 0.85
CA TYR A 47 6.37 0.74 1.73
C TYR A 47 5.02 1.40 1.94
N VAL A 48 4.06 0.59 2.39
CA VAL A 48 2.70 1.02 2.67
C VAL A 48 2.59 1.33 4.16
N ALA A 49 1.94 2.44 4.50
CA ALA A 49 1.66 2.78 5.89
C ALA A 49 0.14 2.73 6.08
N THR A 50 -0.33 1.90 6.98
CA THR A 50 -1.77 1.71 7.20
C THR A 50 -2.09 1.65 8.68
N ASP A 51 -3.30 2.04 9.02
CA ASP A 51 -3.83 1.91 10.38
C ASP A 51 -4.86 0.78 10.48
N ASP A 52 -5.05 0.03 9.41
CA ASP A 52 -6.05 -1.03 9.34
C ASP A 52 -5.40 -2.42 9.27
N GLN A 53 -5.84 -3.31 10.16
CA GLN A 53 -5.27 -4.66 10.23
C GLN A 53 -5.55 -5.46 8.94
N THR A 54 -6.72 -5.29 8.35
CA THR A 54 -7.06 -6.02 7.12
C THR A 54 -6.15 -5.63 5.98
N ILE A 55 -5.87 -4.33 5.83
CA ILE A 55 -4.94 -3.85 4.81
C ILE A 55 -3.55 -4.37 5.09
N PHE A 56 -3.12 -4.34 6.35
CA PHE A 56 -1.81 -4.84 6.76
C PHE A 56 -1.66 -6.31 6.37
N ASP A 57 -2.65 -7.14 6.74
CA ASP A 57 -2.59 -8.57 6.45
C ASP A 57 -2.59 -8.84 4.94
N THR A 58 -3.38 -8.10 4.19
CA THR A 58 -3.44 -8.25 2.74
C THR A 58 -2.09 -7.92 2.11
N CYS A 59 -1.46 -6.84 2.56
CA CYS A 59 -0.14 -6.47 2.06
C CYS A 59 0.89 -7.55 2.37
N LYS A 60 0.84 -8.13 3.57
CA LYS A 60 1.77 -9.20 3.94
C LYS A 60 1.58 -10.43 3.03
N LYS A 61 0.34 -10.78 2.72
CA LYS A 61 0.07 -11.89 1.81
C LYS A 61 0.65 -11.67 0.41
N LEU A 62 0.71 -10.42 -0.02
CA LEU A 62 1.18 -10.06 -1.35
C LEU A 62 2.66 -9.70 -1.37
N ASN A 63 3.37 -9.93 -0.28
CA ASN A 63 4.79 -9.59 -0.15
C ASN A 63 5.04 -8.09 -0.36
N ILE A 64 4.10 -7.27 0.07
CA ILE A 64 4.24 -5.81 0.03
C ILE A 64 4.83 -5.36 1.36
N GLU A 65 5.87 -4.53 1.28
CA GLU A 65 6.43 -3.91 2.48
C GLU A 65 5.38 -3.01 3.11
N VAL A 66 5.01 -3.27 4.34
CA VAL A 66 3.94 -2.54 5.01
C VAL A 66 4.28 -2.32 6.48
N VAL A 67 3.89 -1.16 6.99
CA VAL A 67 4.05 -0.83 8.40
C VAL A 67 2.71 -0.40 8.96
N MET A 68 2.48 -0.72 10.23
CA MET A 68 1.28 -0.31 10.93
C MET A 68 1.52 1.05 11.58
N THR A 69 0.59 1.98 11.36
CA THR A 69 0.63 3.30 11.99
C THR A 69 -0.58 3.46 12.92
N SER A 70 -0.47 4.33 13.87
CA SER A 70 -1.58 4.58 14.79
C SER A 70 -2.27 5.90 14.46
#